data_14e3b9ffd137f92051a59950e839f653
#
_entry.id   14e3b9ffd137f92051a59950e839f653
#
_cell.length_a   1.000
_cell.length_b   1.000
_cell.length_c   1.000
_cell.angle_alpha   90.00
_cell.angle_beta   90.00
_cell.angle_gamma   90.00
#
_symmetry.space_group_name_H-M   'P 1'
#
loop_
_entity.id
_entity.type
_entity.pdbx_description
1 polymer ?
#
loop_
_entity_poly.entity_id
_entity_poly.type
_entity_poly.pdbx_seq_one_letter_code
_entity_poly.pdbx_strand_id
1 'polypeptide(L)'
;MGATNELSGAPPGFILPPDMSKFTGPVYVVRDNIDTDQIIPAQFLNLVPTIAEEYEKLGSYALNGLPNNLYPVRFVREGAMDTEYPIVIAGRNFGCGSSREHAPIALGAANCECVVAESFARIYFRNCIATGEVYPIECTERLCDTFKTGDLAEVDIDAGTIRHVASGKTYSLKPLGEVRPVIDAGGIFDYARKNGMMPKAV
;
A
#
# COMPACT_ATOMS: atom_id res chain seq x y z
N MET A 1 -27.41 -16.90 10.87
CA MET A 1 -27.40 -16.65 9.42
C MET A 1 -26.50 -15.47 9.20
N GLY A 2 -25.21 -15.72 8.89
CA GLY A 2 -24.21 -14.68 8.64
C GLY A 2 -24.33 -14.24 7.18
N ALA A 3 -24.52 -12.94 6.97
CA ALA A 3 -24.48 -12.35 5.65
C ALA A 3 -23.02 -12.25 5.21
N THR A 4 -22.60 -13.09 4.27
CA THR A 4 -21.36 -12.92 3.53
C THR A 4 -21.54 -11.74 2.60
N ASN A 5 -20.90 -10.64 2.92
CA ASN A 5 -20.87 -9.44 2.07
C ASN A 5 -19.83 -9.66 0.96
N GLU A 6 -20.23 -10.36 -0.10
CA GLU A 6 -19.44 -10.46 -1.33
C GLU A 6 -19.50 -9.11 -2.04
N LEU A 7 -18.41 -8.36 -1.98
CA LEU A 7 -18.22 -7.13 -2.76
C LEU A 7 -17.89 -7.53 -4.20
N SER A 8 -18.85 -7.38 -5.10
CA SER A 8 -18.71 -7.62 -6.54
C SER A 8 -17.81 -6.53 -7.16
N GLY A 9 -16.58 -6.86 -7.44
CA GLY A 9 -15.64 -5.97 -8.15
C GLY A 9 -14.20 -5.99 -7.61
N ALA A 10 -13.97 -6.54 -6.42
CA ALA A 10 -12.61 -6.79 -5.94
C ALA A 10 -12.02 -8.02 -6.65
N PRO A 11 -10.71 -8.07 -6.90
CA PRO A 11 -10.05 -9.26 -7.44
C PRO A 11 -10.34 -10.46 -6.53
N PRO A 12 -10.49 -11.68 -7.09
CA PRO A 12 -10.79 -12.86 -6.29
C PRO A 12 -9.68 -13.10 -5.27
N GLY A 13 -10.03 -13.03 -3.98
CA GLY A 13 -9.10 -13.19 -2.85
C GLY A 13 -8.91 -11.94 -1.98
N PHE A 14 -9.38 -10.77 -2.41
CA PHE A 14 -9.29 -9.56 -1.60
C PHE A 14 -10.37 -9.58 -0.51
N ILE A 15 -9.99 -9.96 0.70
CA ILE A 15 -10.82 -9.87 1.90
C ILE A 15 -10.44 -8.56 2.59
N LEU A 16 -11.32 -7.56 2.50
CA LEU A 16 -11.17 -6.35 3.32
C LEU A 16 -11.18 -6.74 4.80
N PRO A 17 -10.17 -6.37 5.59
CA PRO A 17 -10.19 -6.60 7.02
C PRO A 17 -11.37 -5.85 7.66
N PRO A 18 -11.95 -6.38 8.75
CA PRO A 18 -13.16 -5.82 9.38
C PRO A 18 -12.99 -4.42 9.98
N ASP A 19 -11.76 -3.94 10.15
CA ASP A 19 -11.43 -2.58 10.58
C ASP A 19 -10.30 -2.02 9.72
N MET A 20 -10.67 -1.36 8.61
CA MET A 20 -9.73 -0.75 7.65
C MET A 20 -9.05 0.51 8.19
N SER A 21 -9.23 0.86 9.46
CA SER A 21 -8.62 2.01 10.09
C SER A 21 -7.35 1.69 10.86
N LYS A 22 -7.08 0.41 11.15
CA LYS A 22 -5.96 -0.01 11.99
C LYS A 22 -5.14 -1.11 11.36
N PHE A 23 -3.84 -0.87 11.27
CA PHE A 23 -2.86 -1.82 10.75
C PHE A 23 -1.81 -2.09 11.82
N THR A 24 -1.51 -3.35 12.06
CA THR A 24 -0.49 -3.74 13.04
C THR A 24 0.40 -4.80 12.44
N GLY A 25 1.70 -4.58 12.48
CA GLY A 25 2.65 -5.56 11.98
C GLY A 25 4.08 -5.03 11.91
N PRO A 26 4.99 -5.89 11.45
CA PRO A 26 6.36 -5.46 11.17
C PRO A 26 6.38 -4.48 10.00
N VAL A 27 7.30 -3.50 10.07
CA VAL A 27 7.47 -2.49 9.02
C VAL A 27 8.62 -2.86 8.11
N TYR A 28 8.50 -2.48 6.83
CA TYR A 28 9.63 -2.45 5.90
C TYR A 28 10.07 -1.00 5.69
N VAL A 29 11.35 -0.70 5.89
CA VAL A 29 11.86 0.68 5.87
C VAL A 29 12.66 0.94 4.61
N VAL A 30 12.27 1.98 3.87
CA VAL A 30 13.00 2.49 2.71
C VAL A 30 13.32 3.97 2.87
N ARG A 31 14.25 4.48 2.06
CA ARG A 31 14.75 5.86 2.14
C ARG A 31 14.03 6.79 1.15
N ASP A 32 14.68 7.93 0.84
CA ASP A 32 14.15 8.93 -0.07
C ASP A 32 14.17 8.48 -1.53
N ASN A 33 13.28 9.06 -2.34
CA ASN A 33 13.26 8.93 -3.79
C ASN A 33 13.15 7.49 -4.30
N ILE A 34 12.37 6.67 -3.62
CA ILE A 34 12.03 5.35 -4.14
C ILE A 34 11.16 5.57 -5.38
N ASP A 35 11.69 5.20 -6.52
CA ASP A 35 11.01 5.37 -7.80
C ASP A 35 10.12 4.17 -8.17
N THR A 36 9.29 4.35 -9.17
CA THR A 36 8.34 3.31 -9.61
C THR A 36 9.03 2.09 -10.22
N ASP A 37 10.27 2.20 -10.74
CA ASP A 37 11.05 1.04 -11.19
C ASP A 37 11.60 0.23 -10.02
N GLN A 38 11.88 0.88 -8.90
CA GLN A 38 12.26 0.22 -7.65
C GLN A 38 11.06 -0.47 -6.99
N ILE A 39 9.85 0.10 -7.13
CA ILE A 39 8.62 -0.53 -6.62
C ILE A 39 8.23 -1.71 -7.50
N ILE A 40 8.13 -1.52 -8.81
CA ILE A 40 7.83 -2.59 -9.78
C ILE A 40 8.65 -2.38 -11.06
N PRO A 41 9.66 -3.19 -11.33
CA PRO A 41 10.47 -3.08 -12.53
C PRO A 41 9.66 -3.19 -13.82
N ALA A 42 10.07 -2.41 -14.85
CA ALA A 42 9.34 -2.29 -16.11
C ALA A 42 9.06 -3.61 -16.83
N GLN A 43 9.91 -4.60 -16.65
CA GLN A 43 9.75 -5.94 -17.26
C GLN A 43 8.50 -6.71 -16.78
N PHE A 44 7.87 -6.29 -15.67
CA PHE A 44 6.69 -6.94 -15.11
C PHE A 44 5.38 -6.20 -15.44
N LEU A 45 5.44 -5.10 -16.22
CA LEU A 45 4.27 -4.30 -16.59
C LEU A 45 3.36 -4.97 -17.62
N ASN A 46 3.76 -6.11 -18.18
CA ASN A 46 2.94 -6.94 -19.05
C ASN A 46 1.93 -7.80 -18.28
N LEU A 47 2.06 -7.91 -16.97
CA LEU A 47 1.10 -8.61 -16.12
C LEU A 47 -0.18 -7.78 -15.98
N VAL A 48 -1.32 -8.44 -16.16
CA VAL A 48 -2.65 -7.80 -16.18
C VAL A 48 -3.29 -7.92 -14.80
N PRO A 49 -3.46 -6.81 -14.06
CA PRO A 49 -3.94 -6.86 -12.65
C PRO A 49 -5.36 -7.41 -12.48
N THR A 50 -6.17 -7.45 -13.55
CA THR A 50 -7.53 -8.01 -13.50
C THR A 50 -7.58 -9.54 -13.63
N ILE A 51 -6.43 -10.18 -13.89
CA ILE A 51 -6.27 -11.63 -13.91
C ILE A 51 -5.69 -12.05 -12.56
N ALA A 52 -6.43 -12.85 -11.78
CA ALA A 52 -6.08 -13.19 -10.41
C ALA A 52 -4.65 -13.73 -10.24
N GLU A 53 -4.25 -14.68 -11.08
CA GLU A 53 -2.90 -15.27 -11.05
C GLU A 53 -1.80 -14.24 -11.37
N GLU A 54 -2.07 -13.30 -12.28
CA GLU A 54 -1.14 -12.24 -12.64
C GLU A 54 -1.08 -11.14 -11.58
N TYR A 55 -2.21 -10.86 -10.91
CA TYR A 55 -2.26 -9.96 -9.76
C TYR A 55 -1.40 -10.48 -8.60
N GLU A 56 -1.58 -11.74 -8.19
CA GLU A 56 -0.73 -12.37 -7.18
C GLU A 56 0.76 -12.33 -7.57
N LYS A 57 1.04 -12.59 -8.84
CA LYS A 57 2.39 -12.54 -9.38
C LYS A 57 2.98 -11.13 -9.34
N LEU A 58 2.19 -10.07 -9.54
CA LEU A 58 2.65 -8.69 -9.33
C LEU A 58 3.09 -8.47 -7.89
N GLY A 59 2.38 -9.01 -6.92
CA GLY A 59 2.74 -8.96 -5.51
C GLY A 59 4.13 -9.54 -5.24
N SER A 60 4.47 -10.68 -5.84
CA SER A 60 5.78 -11.30 -5.68
C SER A 60 6.97 -10.43 -6.14
N TYR A 61 6.71 -9.42 -6.97
CA TYR A 61 7.72 -8.49 -7.48
C TYR A 61 7.71 -7.12 -6.80
N ALA A 62 6.86 -6.91 -5.79
CA ALA A 62 6.82 -5.66 -5.04
C ALA A 62 8.18 -5.33 -4.41
N LEU A 63 8.64 -4.09 -4.61
CA LEU A 63 9.95 -3.59 -4.19
C LEU A 63 11.16 -4.41 -4.68
N ASN A 64 10.99 -5.22 -5.71
CA ASN A 64 12.06 -6.07 -6.24
C ASN A 64 13.15 -5.26 -7.00
N GLY A 65 12.87 -4.03 -7.39
CA GLY A 65 13.85 -3.12 -8.01
C GLY A 65 14.80 -2.44 -7.02
N LEU A 66 14.63 -2.65 -5.71
CA LEU A 66 15.51 -2.08 -4.70
C LEU A 66 16.92 -2.69 -4.78
N PRO A 67 17.99 -1.87 -4.66
CA PRO A 67 19.36 -2.36 -4.69
C PRO A 67 19.69 -3.20 -3.45
N ASN A 68 20.09 -4.45 -3.66
CA ASN A 68 20.34 -5.42 -2.58
C ASN A 68 21.44 -5.00 -1.58
N ASN A 69 22.40 -4.19 -2.01
CA ASN A 69 23.46 -3.67 -1.12
C ASN A 69 22.94 -2.64 -0.12
N LEU A 70 21.84 -1.95 -0.42
CA LEU A 70 21.20 -0.99 0.49
C LEU A 70 20.02 -1.62 1.25
N TYR A 71 19.37 -2.60 0.65
CA TYR A 71 18.20 -3.30 1.18
C TYR A 71 18.43 -4.82 1.14
N PRO A 72 19.25 -5.36 2.05
CA PRO A 72 19.62 -6.78 2.05
C PRO A 72 18.46 -7.71 2.44
N VAL A 73 17.46 -7.19 3.15
CA VAL A 73 16.22 -7.90 3.45
C VAL A 73 15.25 -7.65 2.30
N ARG A 74 14.75 -8.70 1.67
CA ARG A 74 13.74 -8.57 0.63
C ARG A 74 12.38 -8.27 1.24
N PHE A 75 11.60 -7.41 0.57
CA PHE A 75 10.23 -7.10 0.96
C PHE A 75 9.31 -8.32 0.80
N VAL A 76 9.38 -8.99 -0.35
CA VAL A 76 8.75 -10.29 -0.58
C VAL A 76 9.86 -11.34 -0.63
N ARG A 77 9.74 -12.41 0.15
CA ARG A 77 10.72 -13.50 0.17
C ARG A 77 10.72 -14.24 -1.17
N GLU A 78 11.87 -14.77 -1.54
CA GLU A 78 11.97 -15.58 -2.77
C GLU A 78 11.00 -16.77 -2.71
N GLY A 79 10.18 -16.91 -3.76
CA GLY A 79 9.16 -17.95 -3.86
C GLY A 79 7.85 -17.66 -3.15
N ALA A 80 7.73 -16.53 -2.42
CA ALA A 80 6.47 -16.07 -1.84
C ALA A 80 5.73 -15.14 -2.83
N MET A 81 4.41 -15.03 -2.65
CA MET A 81 3.56 -14.11 -3.41
C MET A 81 3.22 -12.85 -2.60
N ASP A 82 3.38 -12.92 -1.30
CA ASP A 82 3.05 -11.87 -0.34
C ASP A 82 4.23 -11.53 0.58
N THR A 83 4.08 -10.43 1.32
CA THR A 83 5.05 -9.95 2.29
C THR A 83 4.60 -10.18 3.73
N GLU A 84 5.55 -10.27 4.65
CA GLU A 84 5.28 -10.20 6.08
C GLU A 84 5.15 -8.76 6.61
N TYR A 85 5.36 -7.75 5.75
CA TYR A 85 5.42 -6.33 6.12
C TYR A 85 4.16 -5.58 5.63
N PRO A 86 3.06 -5.53 6.41
CA PRO A 86 1.86 -4.81 6.01
C PRO A 86 2.06 -3.29 5.93
N ILE A 87 3.14 -2.77 6.49
CA ILE A 87 3.43 -1.34 6.59
C ILE A 87 4.80 -1.05 5.97
N VAL A 88 4.84 -0.16 4.98
CA VAL A 88 6.08 0.41 4.46
C VAL A 88 6.30 1.77 5.08
N ILE A 89 7.49 2.03 5.63
CA ILE A 89 7.92 3.35 6.08
C ILE A 89 8.95 3.90 5.11
N ALA A 90 8.70 5.06 4.56
CA ALA A 90 9.54 5.68 3.54
C ALA A 90 9.96 7.11 3.92
N GLY A 91 10.99 7.59 3.27
CA GLY A 91 11.41 9.00 3.35
C GLY A 91 10.60 9.88 2.41
N ARG A 92 11.26 10.86 1.77
CA ARG A 92 10.63 11.83 0.87
C ARG A 92 10.44 11.28 -0.53
N ASN A 93 9.39 11.80 -1.21
CA ASN A 93 9.18 11.61 -2.63
C ASN A 93 9.05 10.14 -3.04
N PHE A 94 8.33 9.35 -2.22
CA PHE A 94 8.06 7.95 -2.53
C PHE A 94 7.17 7.82 -3.77
N GLY A 95 7.48 6.87 -4.65
CA GLY A 95 6.75 6.62 -5.89
C GLY A 95 7.07 7.62 -7.00
N CYS A 96 8.26 8.26 -6.98
CA CYS A 96 8.69 9.15 -8.04
C CYS A 96 8.93 8.39 -9.37
N GLY A 97 9.12 9.15 -10.45
CA GLY A 97 9.38 8.60 -11.78
C GLY A 97 8.12 8.46 -12.64
N SER A 98 7.86 7.27 -13.16
CA SER A 98 6.80 7.00 -14.13
C SER A 98 5.41 6.94 -13.48
N SER A 99 4.35 7.21 -14.27
CA SER A 99 2.95 7.20 -13.86
C SER A 99 2.32 5.80 -13.73
N ARG A 100 3.09 4.78 -13.40
CA ARG A 100 2.65 3.37 -13.38
C ARG A 100 1.63 3.10 -12.27
N GLU A 101 0.43 2.70 -12.65
CA GLU A 101 -0.59 2.18 -11.72
C GLU A 101 -0.19 0.84 -11.10
N HIS A 102 0.64 0.07 -11.80
CA HIS A 102 1.20 -1.19 -11.27
C HIS A 102 2.00 -1.02 -9.97
N ALA A 103 2.51 0.19 -9.67
CA ALA A 103 3.30 0.39 -8.47
C ALA A 103 2.47 0.25 -7.17
N PRO A 104 1.34 0.94 -6.96
CA PRO A 104 0.47 0.66 -5.82
C PRO A 104 -0.17 -0.73 -5.89
N ILE A 105 -0.52 -1.22 -7.10
CA ILE A 105 -1.12 -2.55 -7.29
C ILE A 105 -0.17 -3.65 -6.82
N ALA A 106 1.11 -3.59 -7.16
CA ALA A 106 2.08 -4.58 -6.72
C ALA A 106 2.25 -4.61 -5.19
N LEU A 107 2.19 -3.45 -4.53
CA LEU A 107 2.23 -3.37 -3.07
C LEU A 107 0.97 -3.98 -2.44
N GLY A 108 -0.22 -3.63 -2.94
CA GLY A 108 -1.48 -4.19 -2.47
C GLY A 108 -1.55 -5.71 -2.69
N ALA A 109 -1.17 -6.18 -3.88
CA ALA A 109 -1.10 -7.60 -4.21
C ALA A 109 -0.12 -8.39 -3.32
N ALA A 110 0.90 -7.72 -2.77
CA ALA A 110 1.80 -8.28 -1.79
C ALA A 110 1.27 -8.23 -0.35
N ASN A 111 0.01 -7.83 -0.12
CA ASN A 111 -0.59 -7.61 1.20
C ASN A 111 0.04 -6.44 2.00
N CYS A 112 0.60 -5.44 1.32
CA CYS A 112 0.95 -4.18 1.94
C CYS A 112 -0.30 -3.32 2.08
N GLU A 113 -0.65 -2.91 3.30
CA GLU A 113 -1.87 -2.16 3.59
C GLU A 113 -1.65 -0.64 3.48
N CYS A 114 -0.49 -0.17 3.95
CA CYS A 114 -0.19 1.26 3.89
C CYS A 114 1.29 1.56 3.66
N VAL A 115 1.53 2.72 3.08
CA VAL A 115 2.84 3.36 3.01
C VAL A 115 2.79 4.64 3.82
N VAL A 116 3.66 4.77 4.83
CA VAL A 116 3.82 5.98 5.63
C VAL A 116 5.10 6.68 5.20
N ALA A 117 5.01 7.87 4.63
CA ALA A 117 6.15 8.62 4.08
C ALA A 117 6.15 10.09 4.48
N GLU A 118 7.32 10.75 4.44
CA GLU A 118 7.38 12.23 4.60
C GLU A 118 6.64 12.95 3.47
N SER A 119 6.70 12.40 2.25
CA SER A 119 5.93 12.88 1.09
C SER A 119 5.90 11.84 -0.02
N PHE A 120 4.93 11.98 -0.90
CA PHE A 120 4.74 11.15 -2.09
C PHE A 120 4.92 11.98 -3.36
N ALA A 121 5.35 11.33 -4.45
CA ALA A 121 5.16 11.88 -5.77
C ALA A 121 3.66 11.98 -6.09
N ARG A 122 3.22 13.14 -6.64
CA ARG A 122 1.79 13.42 -6.86
C ARG A 122 1.08 12.33 -7.65
N ILE A 123 1.75 11.80 -8.68
CA ILE A 123 1.14 10.80 -9.54
C ILE A 123 0.95 9.47 -8.83
N TYR A 124 1.93 9.05 -8.04
CA TYR A 124 1.83 7.84 -7.22
C TYR A 124 0.70 7.95 -6.19
N PHE A 125 0.62 9.08 -5.48
CA PHE A 125 -0.47 9.35 -4.53
C PHE A 125 -1.86 9.24 -5.19
N ARG A 126 -2.00 9.83 -6.39
CA ARG A 126 -3.25 9.75 -7.16
C ARG A 126 -3.55 8.32 -7.63
N ASN A 127 -2.53 7.55 -8.00
CA ASN A 127 -2.70 6.15 -8.39
C ASN A 127 -3.15 5.29 -7.19
N CYS A 128 -2.63 5.52 -5.98
CA CYS A 128 -3.12 4.85 -4.77
C CYS A 128 -4.62 5.11 -4.55
N ILE A 129 -5.07 6.37 -4.72
CA ILE A 129 -6.50 6.72 -4.58
C ILE A 129 -7.33 6.06 -5.69
N ALA A 130 -6.82 6.08 -6.93
CA ALA A 130 -7.54 5.54 -8.08
C ALA A 130 -7.73 4.02 -8.00
N THR A 131 -6.70 3.30 -7.55
CA THR A 131 -6.70 1.84 -7.46
C THR A 131 -7.29 1.31 -6.15
N GLY A 132 -7.18 2.09 -5.05
CA GLY A 132 -7.63 1.66 -3.72
C GLY A 132 -6.76 0.57 -3.06
N GLU A 133 -5.58 0.30 -3.62
CA GLU A 133 -4.75 -0.85 -3.21
C GLU A 133 -3.98 -0.65 -1.91
N VAL A 134 -3.51 0.58 -1.66
CA VAL A 134 -2.74 0.93 -0.46
C VAL A 134 -3.09 2.32 0.04
N TYR A 135 -2.99 2.54 1.35
CA TYR A 135 -3.17 3.86 1.96
C TYR A 135 -1.86 4.66 1.90
N PRO A 136 -1.78 5.76 1.13
CA PRO A 136 -0.61 6.64 1.10
C PRO A 136 -0.73 7.70 2.20
N ILE A 137 -0.10 7.47 3.34
CA ILE A 137 -0.25 8.31 4.54
C ILE A 137 1.00 9.17 4.74
N GLU A 138 0.84 10.48 4.81
CA GLU A 138 1.95 11.38 5.07
C GLU A 138 2.20 11.57 6.58
N CYS A 139 3.49 11.64 6.94
CA CYS A 139 3.96 12.01 8.27
C CYS A 139 5.01 13.12 8.14
N THR A 140 4.90 14.17 8.95
CA THR A 140 5.87 15.29 8.92
C THR A 140 7.21 14.93 9.56
N GLU A 141 7.23 13.88 10.40
CA GLU A 141 8.45 13.39 11.01
C GLU A 141 9.13 12.35 10.11
N ARG A 142 10.47 12.35 10.14
CA ARG A 142 11.28 11.43 9.33
C ARG A 142 11.37 10.05 10.00
N LEU A 143 10.30 9.28 9.84
CA LEU A 143 10.16 7.97 10.49
C LEU A 143 11.16 6.93 9.97
N CYS A 144 11.63 7.03 8.73
CA CYS A 144 12.61 6.12 8.16
C CYS A 144 14.00 6.18 8.84
N ASP A 145 14.27 7.21 9.68
CA ASP A 145 15.45 7.28 10.53
C ASP A 145 15.19 6.73 11.94
N THR A 146 13.92 6.55 12.30
CA THR A 146 13.50 6.08 13.63
C THR A 146 13.22 4.59 13.65
N PHE A 147 12.50 4.10 12.64
CA PHE A 147 12.15 2.69 12.48
C PHE A 147 13.23 1.94 11.70
N LYS A 148 13.34 0.65 11.98
CA LYS A 148 14.14 -0.31 11.22
C LYS A 148 13.23 -1.38 10.65
N THR A 149 13.61 -1.97 9.52
CA THR A 149 12.88 -3.13 8.96
C THR A 149 12.79 -4.24 10.00
N GLY A 150 11.56 -4.72 10.24
CA GLY A 150 11.22 -5.70 11.27
C GLY A 150 10.70 -5.10 12.58
N ASP A 151 10.82 -3.79 12.82
CA ASP A 151 10.20 -3.16 13.99
C ASP A 151 8.66 -3.28 13.89
N LEU A 152 7.99 -3.48 15.01
CA LEU A 152 6.53 -3.52 15.06
C LEU A 152 5.95 -2.12 15.17
N ALA A 153 4.96 -1.84 14.34
CA ALA A 153 4.18 -0.60 14.36
C ALA A 153 2.69 -0.87 14.45
N GLU A 154 1.96 0.08 15.02
CA GLU A 154 0.51 0.17 15.03
C GLU A 154 0.13 1.48 14.34
N VAL A 155 -0.56 1.41 13.21
CA VAL A 155 -1.11 2.56 12.48
C VAL A 155 -2.60 2.64 12.78
N ASP A 156 -3.08 3.81 13.18
CA ASP A 156 -4.50 4.11 13.37
C ASP A 156 -4.83 5.33 12.51
N ILE A 157 -5.53 5.10 11.40
CA ILE A 157 -5.91 6.16 10.45
C ILE A 157 -6.94 7.11 11.07
N ASP A 158 -7.88 6.60 11.89
CA ASP A 158 -8.91 7.40 12.52
C ASP A 158 -8.33 8.32 13.59
N ALA A 159 -7.42 7.80 14.40
CA ALA A 159 -6.68 8.59 15.37
C ALA A 159 -5.60 9.48 14.74
N GLY A 160 -5.22 9.22 13.47
CA GLY A 160 -4.14 9.92 12.78
C GLY A 160 -2.78 9.68 13.44
N THR A 161 -2.48 8.43 13.80
CA THR A 161 -1.25 8.10 14.54
C THR A 161 -0.56 6.85 14.03
N ILE A 162 0.77 6.81 14.19
CA ILE A 162 1.58 5.61 14.11
C ILE A 162 2.39 5.46 15.40
N ARG A 163 2.34 4.29 16.02
CA ARG A 163 3.05 3.96 17.26
C ARG A 163 4.17 2.96 16.97
N HIS A 164 5.36 3.27 17.43
CA HIS A 164 6.50 2.33 17.46
C HIS A 164 6.36 1.48 18.73
N VAL A 165 6.04 0.21 18.58
CA VAL A 165 5.66 -0.67 19.71
C VAL A 165 6.79 -0.81 20.73
N ALA A 166 8.02 -1.04 20.27
CA ALA A 166 9.16 -1.29 21.17
C ALA A 166 9.52 -0.09 22.06
N SER A 167 9.41 1.14 21.54
CA SER A 167 9.69 2.36 22.33
C SER A 167 8.46 2.95 22.99
N GLY A 168 7.26 2.54 22.58
CA GLY A 168 5.98 3.15 22.98
C GLY A 168 5.72 4.54 22.39
N LYS A 169 6.65 5.07 21.58
CA LYS A 169 6.55 6.41 21.02
C LYS A 169 5.50 6.46 19.91
N THR A 170 4.68 7.50 19.94
CA THR A 170 3.62 7.74 18.95
C THR A 170 3.92 9.01 18.16
N TYR A 171 3.63 8.98 16.87
CA TYR A 171 3.84 10.07 15.91
C TYR A 171 2.52 10.40 15.22
N SER A 172 2.34 11.68 14.86
CA SER A 172 1.14 12.15 14.18
C SER A 172 1.22 11.93 12.69
N LEU A 173 0.15 11.41 12.11
CA LEU A 173 -0.06 11.25 10.69
C LEU A 173 -0.96 12.36 10.15
N LYS A 174 -0.74 12.76 8.90
CA LYS A 174 -1.67 13.67 8.24
C LYS A 174 -2.95 12.94 7.86
N PRO A 175 -4.12 13.55 8.06
CA PRO A 175 -5.39 12.94 7.66
C PRO A 175 -5.46 12.79 6.13
N LEU A 176 -6.01 11.69 5.67
CA LEU A 176 -6.29 11.47 4.24
C LEU A 176 -7.44 12.34 3.72
N GLY A 177 -8.29 12.85 4.62
CA GLY A 177 -9.39 13.74 4.28
C GLY A 177 -10.40 13.10 3.33
N GLU A 178 -10.86 13.87 2.36
CA GLU A 178 -11.92 13.46 1.40
C GLU A 178 -11.53 12.32 0.46
N VAL A 179 -10.26 11.98 0.34
CA VAL A 179 -9.83 10.86 -0.52
C VAL A 179 -9.96 9.51 0.16
N ARG A 180 -10.02 9.47 1.49
CA ARG A 180 -10.15 8.23 2.25
C ARG A 180 -11.36 7.38 1.84
N PRO A 181 -12.58 7.90 1.71
CA PRO A 181 -13.73 7.09 1.29
C PRO A 181 -13.56 6.43 -0.09
N VAL A 182 -12.71 7.02 -0.96
CA VAL A 182 -12.40 6.43 -2.27
C VAL A 182 -11.52 5.21 -2.12
N ILE A 183 -10.50 5.28 -1.27
CA ILE A 183 -9.60 4.15 -0.98
C ILE A 183 -10.38 3.05 -0.24
N ASP A 184 -11.15 3.41 0.79
CA ASP A 184 -12.01 2.48 1.55
C ASP A 184 -13.04 1.75 0.67
N ALA A 185 -13.40 2.34 -0.45
CA ALA A 185 -14.30 1.73 -1.42
C ALA A 185 -13.62 0.68 -2.32
N GLY A 186 -12.28 0.63 -2.38
CA GLY A 186 -11.51 -0.15 -3.34
C GLY A 186 -11.18 0.61 -4.61
N GLY A 187 -11.05 1.96 -4.52
CA GLY A 187 -10.69 2.83 -5.61
C GLY A 187 -11.85 3.57 -6.26
N ILE A 188 -11.52 4.36 -7.28
CA ILE A 188 -12.46 5.33 -7.85
C ILE A 188 -13.68 4.68 -8.54
N PHE A 189 -13.51 3.52 -9.17
CA PHE A 189 -14.60 2.84 -9.85
C PHE A 189 -15.60 2.24 -8.88
N ASP A 190 -15.13 1.59 -7.82
CA ASP A 190 -15.98 1.02 -6.78
C ASP A 190 -16.66 2.12 -5.95
N TYR A 191 -15.95 3.19 -5.67
CA TYR A 191 -16.55 4.38 -5.07
C TYR A 191 -17.69 4.96 -5.93
N ALA A 192 -17.44 5.12 -7.24
CA ALA A 192 -18.45 5.62 -8.17
C ALA A 192 -19.68 4.70 -8.25
N ARG A 193 -19.49 3.37 -8.25
CA ARG A 193 -20.58 2.38 -8.22
C ARG A 193 -21.38 2.44 -6.93
N LYS A 194 -20.70 2.50 -5.78
CA LYS A 194 -21.33 2.60 -4.45
C LYS A 194 -22.18 3.86 -4.30
N ASN A 195 -21.77 4.96 -4.95
CA ASN A 195 -22.47 6.25 -4.90
C ASN A 195 -23.44 6.47 -6.07
N GLY A 196 -23.74 5.46 -6.89
CA GLY A 196 -24.69 5.56 -7.99
C GLY A 196 -24.23 6.42 -9.17
N MET A 197 -22.96 6.74 -9.26
CA MET A 197 -22.37 7.52 -10.37
C MET A 197 -22.10 6.65 -11.61
N MET A 198 -22.07 5.32 -11.42
CA MET A 198 -21.86 4.33 -12.47
C MET A 198 -22.81 3.13 -12.27
N PRO A 199 -23.19 2.42 -13.37
CA PRO A 199 -23.92 1.16 -13.27
C PRO A 199 -23.14 0.14 -12.41
N LYS A 200 -23.88 -0.75 -11.72
CA LYS A 200 -23.26 -1.90 -11.07
C LYS A 200 -22.56 -2.77 -12.10
N ALA A 201 -21.41 -3.35 -11.74
CA ALA A 201 -20.79 -4.37 -12.58
C ALA A 201 -21.77 -5.54 -12.75
N VAL A 202 -21.93 -6.00 -13.99
CA VAL A 202 -22.78 -7.15 -14.36
C VAL A 202 -22.02 -8.42 -14.07
#